data_d263281c0426a8fe7ee61d757cc6d43e
#
_entry.id   d263281c0426a8fe7ee61d757cc6d43e
#
_cell.length_a   1.000
_cell.length_b   1.000
_cell.length_c   1.000
_cell.angle_alpha   90.00
_cell.angle_beta   90.00
_cell.angle_gamma   90.00
#
_symmetry.space_group_name_H-M   'P 1'
#
loop_
_entity.id
_entity.type
_entity.pdbx_description
1 polymer ?
#
loop_
_entity_poly.entity_id
_entity_poly.type
_entity_poly.pdbx_seq_one_letter_code
_entity_poly.pdbx_strand_id
1 'polypeptide(L)'
;MLQDAIWANGDKLANDAAYKATAVKFVAASLKGWAYCRDNAEACRDIVVAKGSKLGSSHQLWQMNEVNKLIWPAAGGVGVIDSAAWDRTAKIAQEAKNLEGKTVLTKAPDAGAYTNDIVNEALALLEKDGVDTKGDGFAPITVTLAEGGN
;
A
#
# COMPACT_ATOMS: atom_id res chain seq x y z
N MET A 1 -13.01 -1.53 2.47
CA MET A 1 -11.57 -1.80 2.61
C MET A 1 -10.87 -1.24 1.39
N LEU A 2 -9.95 -0.33 1.59
CA LEU A 2 -9.07 0.17 0.53
C LEU A 2 -7.72 -0.49 0.78
N GLN A 3 -7.26 -1.31 -0.15
CA GLN A 3 -5.98 -2.02 -0.04
C GLN A 3 -5.34 -2.08 -1.42
N ASP A 4 -4.10 -1.63 -1.48
CA ASP A 4 -3.23 -1.87 -2.62
C ASP A 4 -2.37 -3.10 -2.36
N ALA A 5 -2.06 -3.85 -3.40
CA ALA A 5 -1.24 -5.04 -3.29
C ALA A 5 -0.22 -5.12 -4.43
N ILE A 6 0.96 -5.61 -4.10
CA ILE A 6 1.98 -5.98 -5.08
C ILE A 6 1.88 -7.48 -5.30
N TRP A 7 1.69 -7.88 -6.55
CA TRP A 7 1.55 -9.26 -6.97
C TRP A 7 2.85 -9.78 -7.58
N ALA A 8 3.17 -11.02 -7.28
CA ALA A 8 4.34 -11.68 -7.83
C ALA A 8 4.04 -13.15 -8.18
N ASN A 9 4.86 -13.73 -9.03
CA ASN A 9 4.79 -15.17 -9.31
C ASN A 9 5.41 -15.94 -8.14
N GLY A 10 4.60 -16.73 -7.41
CA GLY A 10 5.02 -17.45 -6.22
C GLY A 10 6.11 -18.50 -6.49
N ASP A 11 6.00 -19.23 -7.61
CA ASP A 11 7.01 -20.24 -7.97
C ASP A 11 8.38 -19.59 -8.25
N LYS A 12 8.38 -18.43 -8.91
CA LYS A 12 9.63 -17.68 -9.14
C LYS A 12 10.19 -17.09 -7.85
N LEU A 13 9.35 -16.60 -6.94
CA LEU A 13 9.81 -16.12 -5.63
C LEU A 13 10.49 -17.24 -4.83
N ALA A 14 9.99 -18.47 -4.94
CA ALA A 14 10.52 -19.63 -4.24
C ALA A 14 11.80 -20.20 -4.87
N ASN A 15 11.90 -20.17 -6.20
CA ASN A 15 12.91 -20.97 -6.93
C ASN A 15 13.90 -20.13 -7.77
N ASP A 16 13.73 -18.81 -7.88
CA ASP A 16 14.59 -17.90 -8.63
C ASP A 16 15.12 -16.78 -7.73
N ALA A 17 16.35 -16.92 -7.28
CA ALA A 17 16.99 -15.96 -6.39
C ALA A 17 17.14 -14.56 -7.01
N ALA A 18 17.34 -14.45 -8.33
CA ALA A 18 17.45 -13.17 -9.02
C ALA A 18 16.09 -12.47 -9.09
N TYR A 19 15.01 -13.22 -9.34
CA TYR A 19 13.64 -12.71 -9.30
C TYR A 19 13.28 -12.23 -7.90
N LYS A 20 13.57 -13.03 -6.86
CA LYS A 20 13.35 -12.65 -5.46
C LYS A 20 14.10 -11.37 -5.10
N ALA A 21 15.38 -11.27 -5.43
CA ALA A 21 16.18 -10.07 -5.17
C ALA A 21 15.63 -8.82 -5.89
N THR A 22 15.09 -8.99 -7.09
CA THR A 22 14.43 -7.91 -7.84
C THR A 22 13.12 -7.51 -7.17
N ALA A 23 12.32 -8.47 -6.71
CA ALA A 23 11.07 -8.21 -5.98
C ALA A 23 11.33 -7.41 -4.69
N VAL A 24 12.35 -7.76 -3.91
CA VAL A 24 12.75 -7.02 -2.70
C VAL A 24 13.10 -5.57 -3.03
N LYS A 25 13.91 -5.33 -4.07
CA LYS A 25 14.30 -3.97 -4.49
C LYS A 25 13.09 -3.17 -4.99
N PHE A 26 12.19 -3.81 -5.74
CA PHE A 26 10.97 -3.18 -6.23
C PHE A 26 10.06 -2.75 -5.08
N VAL A 27 9.85 -3.64 -4.11
CA VAL A 27 9.06 -3.34 -2.91
C VAL A 27 9.74 -2.23 -2.11
N ALA A 28 11.05 -2.29 -1.87
CA ALA A 28 11.76 -1.23 -1.17
C ALA A 28 11.61 0.13 -1.86
N ALA A 29 11.75 0.19 -3.19
CA ALA A 29 11.57 1.45 -3.94
C ALA A 29 10.13 1.97 -3.82
N SER A 30 9.12 1.09 -3.89
CA SER A 30 7.71 1.45 -3.72
C SER A 30 7.42 2.01 -2.33
N LEU A 31 7.91 1.35 -1.28
CA LEU A 31 7.71 1.79 0.11
C LEU A 31 8.48 3.08 0.42
N LYS A 32 9.66 3.27 -0.18
CA LYS A 32 10.39 4.56 -0.11
C LYS A 32 9.57 5.69 -0.74
N GLY A 33 8.89 5.41 -1.85
CA GLY A 33 7.95 6.35 -2.47
C GLY A 33 6.79 6.71 -1.54
N TRP A 34 6.19 5.74 -0.86
CA TRP A 34 5.14 5.98 0.13
C TRP A 34 5.61 6.84 1.30
N ALA A 35 6.79 6.55 1.88
CA ALA A 35 7.38 7.35 2.94
C ALA A 35 7.68 8.79 2.46
N TYR A 36 8.21 8.94 1.24
CA TYR A 36 8.44 10.26 0.64
C TYR A 36 7.13 11.05 0.48
N CYS A 37 6.07 10.42 -0.02
CA CYS A 37 4.78 11.07 -0.21
C CYS A 37 4.08 11.42 1.11
N ARG A 38 4.31 10.65 2.17
CA ARG A 38 3.88 11.01 3.53
C ARG A 38 4.46 12.35 3.96
N ASP A 39 5.76 12.51 3.74
CA ASP A 39 6.52 13.68 4.25
C ASP A 39 6.50 14.87 3.27
N ASN A 40 6.14 14.64 2.00
CA ASN A 40 6.17 15.62 0.91
C ASN A 40 4.87 15.58 0.08
N ALA A 41 3.72 15.72 0.75
CA ALA A 41 2.40 15.51 0.15
C ALA A 41 2.15 16.39 -1.09
N GLU A 42 2.55 17.68 -1.06
CA GLU A 42 2.36 18.58 -2.19
C GLU A 42 3.24 18.21 -3.40
N ALA A 43 4.50 17.83 -3.16
CA ALA A 43 5.38 17.38 -4.24
C ALA A 43 4.85 16.09 -4.89
N CYS A 44 4.33 15.16 -4.11
CA CYS A 44 3.70 13.96 -4.65
C CYS A 44 2.41 14.26 -5.42
N ARG A 45 1.55 15.17 -4.93
CA ARG A 45 0.41 15.65 -5.68
C ARG A 45 0.83 16.19 -7.05
N ASP A 46 1.87 17.01 -7.10
CA ASP A 46 2.35 17.63 -8.34
C ASP A 46 2.84 16.58 -9.34
N ILE A 47 3.55 15.54 -8.86
CA ILE A 47 3.99 14.41 -9.69
C ILE A 47 2.77 13.68 -10.28
N VAL A 48 1.74 13.40 -9.49
CA VAL A 48 0.53 12.68 -9.92
C VAL A 48 -0.24 13.52 -10.94
N VAL A 49 -0.48 14.80 -10.65
CA VAL A 49 -1.19 15.71 -11.54
C VAL A 49 -0.46 15.88 -12.87
N ALA A 50 0.87 15.96 -12.86
CA ALA A 50 1.68 16.06 -14.08
C ALA A 50 1.62 14.79 -14.96
N LYS A 51 1.28 13.62 -14.40
CA LYS A 51 1.20 12.34 -15.13
C LYS A 51 -0.22 11.98 -15.55
N GLY A 52 -1.22 12.50 -14.88
CA GLY A 52 -2.63 12.19 -15.14
C GLY A 52 -3.33 13.34 -15.89
N SER A 53 -4.13 13.01 -16.91
CA SER A 53 -5.03 13.98 -17.54
C SER A 53 -6.28 14.18 -16.68
N LYS A 54 -6.71 15.42 -16.49
CA LYS A 54 -7.95 15.78 -15.80
C LYS A 54 -8.00 15.41 -14.30
N LEU A 55 -6.83 15.37 -13.63
CA LEU A 55 -6.75 15.20 -12.19
C LEU A 55 -6.76 16.56 -11.51
N GLY A 56 -7.73 16.78 -10.62
CA GLY A 56 -7.82 18.00 -9.84
C GLY A 56 -6.77 18.05 -8.74
N SER A 57 -6.02 19.12 -8.65
CA SER A 57 -4.88 19.28 -7.73
C SER A 57 -5.30 19.17 -6.27
N SER A 58 -6.34 19.87 -5.84
CA SER A 58 -6.82 19.83 -4.45
C SER A 58 -7.41 18.46 -4.10
N HIS A 59 -8.08 17.78 -5.06
CA HIS A 59 -8.59 16.44 -4.86
C HIS A 59 -7.47 15.42 -4.65
N GLN A 60 -6.41 15.48 -5.46
CA GLN A 60 -5.27 14.56 -5.32
C GLN A 60 -4.55 14.75 -3.98
N LEU A 61 -4.38 15.98 -3.51
CA LEU A 61 -3.81 16.26 -2.20
C LEU A 61 -4.70 15.74 -1.07
N TRP A 62 -6.01 15.97 -1.18
CA TRP A 62 -6.99 15.46 -0.21
C TRP A 62 -6.99 13.94 -0.17
N GLN A 63 -7.05 13.28 -1.34
CA GLN A 63 -7.04 11.82 -1.44
C GLN A 63 -5.79 11.22 -0.81
N MET A 64 -4.62 11.79 -1.10
CA MET A 64 -3.35 11.35 -0.50
C MET A 64 -3.37 11.49 1.02
N ASN A 65 -3.86 12.61 1.54
CA ASN A 65 -3.98 12.82 2.98
C ASN A 65 -4.93 11.81 3.63
N GLU A 66 -6.08 11.50 3.01
CA GLU A 66 -7.01 10.49 3.54
C GLU A 66 -6.43 9.07 3.49
N VAL A 67 -5.71 8.72 2.41
CA VAL A 67 -5.02 7.42 2.30
C VAL A 67 -3.90 7.30 3.34
N ASN A 68 -3.11 8.36 3.54
CA ASN A 68 -2.06 8.37 4.55
C ASN A 68 -2.58 8.13 5.97
N LYS A 69 -3.77 8.60 6.33
CA LYS A 69 -4.41 8.32 7.62
C LYS A 69 -4.69 6.82 7.85
N LEU A 70 -4.79 6.03 6.78
CA LEU A 70 -5.03 4.59 6.84
C LEU A 70 -3.72 3.78 6.88
N ILE A 71 -2.61 4.38 6.46
CA ILE A 71 -1.30 3.74 6.40
C ILE A 71 -0.49 4.04 7.66
N TRP A 72 -0.49 5.29 8.12
CA TRP A 72 0.38 5.77 9.17
C TRP A 72 -0.36 6.09 10.47
N PRO A 73 0.23 5.74 11.64
CA PRO A 73 1.48 4.99 11.79
C PRO A 73 1.32 3.50 11.46
N ALA A 74 2.40 2.88 10.96
CA ALA A 74 2.46 1.46 10.62
C ALA A 74 3.37 0.72 11.62
N ALA A 75 2.83 0.20 12.70
CA ALA A 75 3.58 -0.38 13.80
C ALA A 75 4.57 -1.49 13.38
N GLY A 76 4.18 -2.31 12.42
CA GLY A 76 5.03 -3.35 11.82
C GLY A 76 5.93 -2.88 10.68
N GLY A 77 5.84 -1.61 10.31
CA GLY A 77 6.42 -1.06 9.08
C GLY A 77 5.42 -1.06 7.91
N VAL A 78 5.55 -0.06 7.06
CA VAL A 78 4.66 0.09 5.89
C VAL A 78 4.74 -1.13 4.97
N GLY A 79 3.58 -1.60 4.51
CA GLY A 79 3.48 -2.75 3.60
C GLY A 79 3.41 -4.12 4.28
N VAL A 80 3.61 -4.21 5.59
CA VAL A 80 3.45 -5.47 6.33
C VAL A 80 1.97 -5.82 6.43
N ILE A 81 1.63 -7.03 6.03
CA ILE A 81 0.27 -7.55 6.13
C ILE A 81 0.03 -8.03 7.57
N ASP A 82 -0.94 -7.41 8.24
CA ASP A 82 -1.46 -7.88 9.52
C ASP A 82 -2.33 -9.14 9.30
N SER A 83 -1.96 -10.25 9.93
CA SER A 83 -2.65 -11.53 9.73
C SER A 83 -4.12 -11.50 10.17
N ALA A 84 -4.42 -10.81 11.25
CA ALA A 84 -5.80 -10.71 11.74
C ALA A 84 -6.67 -9.84 10.80
N ALA A 85 -6.09 -8.80 10.20
CA ALA A 85 -6.76 -8.00 9.16
C ALA A 85 -6.96 -8.80 7.87
N TRP A 86 -5.97 -9.63 7.49
CA TRP A 86 -6.08 -10.55 6.37
C TRP A 86 -7.22 -11.54 6.56
N ASP A 87 -7.27 -12.20 7.71
CA ASP A 87 -8.30 -13.20 8.03
C ASP A 87 -9.71 -12.58 8.03
N ARG A 88 -9.86 -11.39 8.62
CA ARG A 88 -11.14 -10.65 8.56
C ARG A 88 -11.52 -10.32 7.12
N THR A 89 -10.56 -9.90 6.29
CA THR A 89 -10.79 -9.58 4.88
C THR A 89 -11.23 -10.81 4.10
N ALA A 90 -10.54 -11.93 4.27
CA ALA A 90 -10.86 -13.20 3.64
C ALA A 90 -12.26 -13.69 4.05
N LYS A 91 -12.60 -13.57 5.34
CA LYS A 91 -13.94 -13.92 5.86
C LYS A 91 -15.03 -13.06 5.21
N ILE A 92 -14.86 -11.75 5.17
CA ILE A 92 -15.82 -10.84 4.53
C ILE A 92 -15.99 -11.20 3.05
N ALA A 93 -14.90 -11.50 2.34
CA ALA A 93 -14.95 -11.87 0.92
C ALA A 93 -15.67 -13.20 0.66
N GLN A 94 -15.73 -14.09 1.66
CA GLN A 94 -16.49 -15.34 1.60
C GLN A 94 -17.96 -15.16 1.98
N GLU A 95 -18.30 -14.21 2.81
CA GLU A 95 -19.64 -14.01 3.36
C GLU A 95 -20.46 -12.93 2.62
N ALA A 96 -19.79 -11.85 2.21
CA ALA A 96 -20.45 -10.74 1.54
C ALA A 96 -20.91 -11.13 0.13
N LYS A 97 -22.21 -10.93 -0.12
CA LYS A 97 -22.83 -11.24 -1.42
C LYS A 97 -23.04 -9.98 -2.23
N ASN A 98 -22.79 -10.08 -3.52
CA ASN A 98 -23.16 -9.04 -4.49
C ASN A 98 -24.69 -9.08 -4.77
N LEU A 99 -25.17 -8.19 -5.64
CA LEU A 99 -26.59 -8.11 -6.00
C LEU A 99 -27.13 -9.41 -6.65
N GLU A 100 -26.25 -10.25 -7.19
CA GLU A 100 -26.61 -11.56 -7.78
C GLU A 100 -26.56 -12.69 -6.75
N GLY A 101 -26.28 -12.40 -5.50
CA GLY A 101 -26.15 -13.39 -4.42
C GLY A 101 -24.83 -14.18 -4.42
N LYS A 102 -23.83 -13.76 -5.24
CA LYS A 102 -22.52 -14.42 -5.34
C LYS A 102 -21.53 -13.76 -4.40
N THR A 103 -20.67 -14.57 -3.77
CA THR A 103 -19.55 -14.10 -2.95
C THR A 103 -18.30 -13.86 -3.80
N VAL A 104 -17.37 -13.05 -3.29
CA VAL A 104 -16.07 -12.79 -3.96
C VAL A 104 -15.21 -14.07 -3.91
N LEU A 105 -15.18 -14.73 -2.75
CA LEU A 105 -14.46 -15.99 -2.58
C LEU A 105 -15.44 -17.12 -2.32
N THR A 106 -15.25 -18.25 -2.99
CA THR A 106 -16.02 -19.49 -2.77
C THR A 106 -15.37 -20.42 -1.78
N LYS A 107 -14.07 -20.22 -1.48
CA LYS A 107 -13.29 -20.96 -0.48
C LYS A 107 -12.31 -20.00 0.21
N ALA A 108 -11.78 -20.41 1.36
CA ALA A 108 -10.71 -19.68 2.03
C ALA A 108 -9.46 -19.58 1.12
N PRO A 109 -8.69 -18.47 1.20
CA PRO A 109 -7.40 -18.39 0.54
C PRO A 109 -6.45 -19.51 1.00
N ASP A 110 -5.60 -19.97 0.10
CA ASP A 110 -4.57 -20.96 0.45
C ASP A 110 -3.52 -20.32 1.40
N ALA A 111 -2.82 -21.15 2.20
CA ALA A 111 -1.88 -20.71 3.21
C ALA A 111 -0.72 -19.84 2.65
N GLY A 112 -0.38 -20.00 1.37
CA GLY A 112 0.64 -19.19 0.67
C GLY A 112 0.08 -18.01 -0.13
N ALA A 113 -1.17 -17.60 0.11
CA ALA A 113 -1.79 -16.52 -0.66
C ALA A 113 -1.16 -15.14 -0.43
N TYR A 114 -0.44 -14.96 0.67
CA TYR A 114 0.43 -13.80 0.91
C TYR A 114 1.71 -14.19 1.63
N THR A 115 2.71 -13.32 1.60
CA THR A 115 3.93 -13.44 2.41
C THR A 115 4.39 -12.07 2.88
N ASN A 116 4.98 -12.02 4.07
CA ASN A 116 5.69 -10.85 4.58
C ASN A 116 7.21 -10.94 4.38
N ASP A 117 7.74 -12.01 3.82
CA ASP A 117 9.20 -12.20 3.68
C ASP A 117 9.83 -11.11 2.82
N ILE A 118 9.21 -10.81 1.67
CA ILE A 118 9.72 -9.81 0.72
C ILE A 118 9.68 -8.41 1.33
N VAL A 119 8.58 -8.06 1.98
CA VAL A 119 8.46 -6.74 2.62
C VAL A 119 9.41 -6.60 3.80
N ASN A 120 9.62 -7.63 4.61
CA ASN A 120 10.56 -7.59 5.72
C ASN A 120 12.01 -7.38 5.24
N GLU A 121 12.42 -8.07 4.16
CA GLU A 121 13.73 -7.83 3.54
C GLU A 121 13.84 -6.40 2.98
N ALA A 122 12.77 -5.88 2.36
CA ALA A 122 12.73 -4.52 1.84
C ALA A 122 12.80 -3.46 2.94
N LEU A 123 12.08 -3.64 4.06
CA LEU A 123 12.13 -2.74 5.21
C LEU A 123 13.53 -2.70 5.83
N ALA A 124 14.21 -3.85 5.94
CA ALA A 124 15.59 -3.91 6.43
C ALA A 124 16.58 -3.13 5.55
N LEU A 125 16.34 -3.04 4.22
CA LEU A 125 17.12 -2.17 3.34
C LEU A 125 16.84 -0.70 3.59
N LEU A 126 15.56 -0.34 3.74
CA LEU A 126 15.13 1.05 3.96
C LEU A 126 15.61 1.59 5.31
N GLU A 127 15.59 0.78 6.35
CA GLU A 127 16.10 1.14 7.67
C GLU A 127 17.62 1.43 7.65
N LYS A 128 18.40 0.67 6.88
CA LYS A 128 19.82 0.95 6.66
C LYS A 128 20.05 2.28 5.94
N ASP A 129 19.13 2.65 5.07
CA ASP A 129 19.15 3.94 4.37
C ASP A 129 18.59 5.09 5.22
N GLY A 130 18.19 4.83 6.47
CA GLY A 130 17.64 5.84 7.38
C GLY A 130 16.21 6.29 7.06
N VAL A 131 15.47 5.50 6.27
CA VAL A 131 14.06 5.80 5.94
C VAL A 131 13.17 5.43 7.13
N ASP A 132 12.34 6.38 7.59
CA ASP A 132 11.30 6.10 8.58
C ASP A 132 10.16 5.29 7.93
N THR A 133 10.15 3.99 8.20
CA THR A 133 9.18 3.03 7.68
C THR A 133 7.94 2.87 8.55
N LYS A 134 7.90 3.49 9.73
CA LYS A 134 6.80 3.39 10.69
C LYS A 134 5.90 4.62 10.70
N GLY A 135 6.47 5.80 10.51
CA GLY A 135 5.73 7.06 10.47
C GLY A 135 5.06 7.41 11.79
N ASP A 136 5.70 7.13 12.92
CA ASP A 136 5.15 7.42 14.26
C ASP A 136 4.87 8.92 14.47
N GLY A 137 5.60 9.78 13.77
CA GLY A 137 5.41 11.24 13.79
C GLY A 137 4.40 11.78 12.77
N PHE A 138 3.72 10.92 12.01
CA PHE A 138 2.77 11.37 11.00
C PHE A 138 1.62 12.16 11.61
N ALA A 139 1.36 13.33 11.02
CA ALA A 139 0.18 14.14 11.31
C ALA A 139 -0.55 14.49 10.01
N PRO A 140 -1.85 14.26 9.92
CA PRO A 140 -2.60 14.64 8.73
C PRO A 140 -2.62 16.16 8.55
N ILE A 141 -2.59 16.60 7.29
CA ILE A 141 -2.72 18.00 6.93
C ILE A 141 -4.20 18.39 6.74
N THR A 142 -4.50 19.69 6.84
CA THR A 142 -5.79 20.22 6.44
C THR A 142 -5.77 20.55 4.95
N VAL A 143 -6.69 19.98 4.19
CA VAL A 143 -6.82 20.23 2.76
C VAL A 143 -8.15 20.88 2.47
N THR A 144 -8.14 22.04 1.81
CA THR A 144 -9.34 22.70 1.29
C THR A 144 -9.56 22.24 -0.15
N LEU A 145 -10.71 21.60 -0.40
CA LEU A 145 -11.11 21.21 -1.75
C LEU A 145 -11.59 22.45 -2.52
N ALA A 146 -10.99 22.65 -3.70
CA ALA A 146 -11.51 23.62 -4.66
C ALA A 146 -12.67 23.03 -5.47
N GLU A 147 -13.47 23.88 -6.10
CA GLU A 147 -14.57 23.45 -6.97
C GLU A 147 -14.03 22.60 -8.13
N GLY A 148 -14.66 21.45 -8.37
CA GLY A 148 -14.19 20.46 -9.34
C GLY A 148 -12.90 19.74 -8.95
N GLY A 149 -12.39 19.95 -7.72
CA GLY A 149 -11.16 19.31 -7.23
C GLY A 149 -9.84 19.91 -7.75
N ASN A 150 -9.89 21.07 -8.38
CA ASN A 150 -8.71 21.75 -8.98
C ASN A 150 -7.80 22.41 -7.95
#